data_51c1282be06e4d393dc6275804180a60
#
_entry.id   51c1282be06e4d393dc6275804180a60
#
_cell.length_a   1.000
_cell.length_b   1.000
_cell.length_c   1.000
_cell.angle_alpha   90.00
_cell.angle_beta   90.00
_cell.angle_gamma   90.00
#
_symmetry.space_group_name_H-M   'P 1'
#
loop_
_entity.id
_entity.type
_entity.pdbx_description
1 polymer ?
#
loop_
_entity_poly.entity_id
_entity_poly.type
_entity_poly.pdbx_seq_one_letter_code
_entity_poly.pdbx_strand_id
1 'polypeptide(L)'
;MKKPNNKSINTLTKDQLDWVKTTSSYQQLESQISTNESFKTSLFQSLNAAKLKASNELAPDLYQAIDRVFGGNGQGWPTNPDEYLAYVSKFLVLIPNEIIDEKYPTAWTSDQSQNGYNQKVYDLLCQFYFLVDQPVLENNKTMQSFKSGSFLFAEWLRAFAIDWGAFLDTPASLTPETLASFQANSMYNFELYSEHSAEWKTFNNFFYRQFNGADEKGHSPLRPIAEPNNNQVITAPADCTFKEMFHIDSKGEVIGVHGQADELRLKRTHSVNSVAQLLDDEELAKAFYGGTFVHYFLSPFDYHRFHTPVSGKVLESKVVYDKVFLDVEFNGDGEFHAPDNASDGYEFQQTRGVFVVDAGDPVGLIAVIPVGMAQVSGVDMYTSLKGQQVAKGDEFGKFRFGGSDNILVFQKNPNLFLWKKDPVHNPIHFQFGQVCAYWNGSE
;
A
#
# COMPACT_ATOMS: atom_id res chain seq x y z
N MET A 1 5.92 -36.32 -16.95
CA MET A 1 5.91 -34.93 -16.52
C MET A 1 7.10 -34.72 -15.59
N LYS A 2 8.08 -33.89 -15.96
CA LYS A 2 9.22 -33.57 -15.08
C LYS A 2 8.70 -32.67 -13.96
N LYS A 3 8.91 -33.06 -12.68
CA LYS A 3 8.60 -32.23 -11.51
C LYS A 3 9.29 -30.87 -11.68
N PRO A 4 8.61 -29.73 -11.45
CA PRO A 4 9.26 -28.44 -11.46
C PRO A 4 10.36 -28.43 -10.39
N ASN A 5 11.56 -28.00 -10.78
CA ASN A 5 12.67 -27.79 -9.86
C ASN A 5 12.36 -26.55 -9.01
N ASN A 6 11.86 -26.79 -7.81
CA ASN A 6 11.65 -25.75 -6.80
C ASN A 6 13.05 -25.22 -6.39
N LYS A 7 13.63 -24.31 -7.18
CA LYS A 7 14.80 -23.54 -6.78
C LYS A 7 14.30 -22.51 -5.76
N SER A 8 14.32 -22.90 -4.48
CA SER A 8 14.28 -21.91 -3.39
C SER A 8 15.31 -20.81 -3.70
N ILE A 9 14.99 -19.57 -3.32
CA ILE A 9 15.90 -18.40 -3.44
C ILE A 9 17.08 -18.59 -2.46
N ASN A 10 17.76 -19.72 -2.55
CA ASN A 10 18.76 -20.11 -1.57
C ASN A 10 20.06 -19.33 -1.73
N THR A 11 20.28 -18.73 -2.92
CA THR A 11 21.49 -17.95 -3.18
C THR A 11 21.19 -16.98 -4.32
N LEU A 12 21.47 -15.69 -4.11
CA LEU A 12 21.38 -14.71 -5.19
C LEU A 12 22.31 -15.12 -6.34
N THR A 13 21.81 -15.00 -7.57
CA THR A 13 22.68 -15.10 -8.73
C THR A 13 23.70 -13.96 -8.71
N LYS A 14 24.77 -14.10 -9.46
CA LYS A 14 25.76 -13.02 -9.57
C LYS A 14 25.11 -11.72 -10.06
N ASP A 15 24.27 -11.80 -11.08
CA ASP A 15 23.60 -10.63 -11.67
C ASP A 15 22.63 -9.95 -10.65
N GLN A 16 21.91 -10.75 -9.87
CA GLN A 16 21.06 -10.22 -8.79
C GLN A 16 21.90 -9.52 -7.72
N LEU A 17 23.00 -10.13 -7.28
CA LEU A 17 23.88 -9.53 -6.28
C LEU A 17 24.52 -8.23 -6.79
N ASP A 18 24.98 -8.25 -8.05
CA ASP A 18 25.58 -7.07 -8.68
C ASP A 18 24.54 -5.94 -8.78
N TRP A 19 23.30 -6.24 -9.14
CA TRP A 19 22.20 -5.27 -9.15
C TRP A 19 21.89 -4.73 -7.73
N VAL A 20 21.73 -5.61 -6.74
CA VAL A 20 21.45 -5.22 -5.33
C VAL A 20 22.49 -4.24 -4.83
N LYS A 21 23.78 -4.48 -5.09
CA LYS A 21 24.87 -3.57 -4.66
C LYS A 21 24.82 -2.20 -5.29
N THR A 22 24.10 -2.01 -6.38
CA THR A 22 23.91 -0.69 -7.01
C THR A 22 22.77 0.10 -6.38
N THR A 23 21.90 -0.54 -5.57
CA THR A 23 20.74 0.10 -4.97
C THR A 23 21.14 1.04 -3.83
N SER A 24 20.39 2.14 -3.70
CA SER A 24 20.62 3.15 -2.68
C SER A 24 20.41 2.59 -1.27
N SER A 25 19.37 1.80 -1.08
CA SER A 25 19.04 1.22 0.23
C SER A 25 20.10 0.22 0.71
N TYR A 26 20.63 -0.61 -0.19
CA TYR A 26 21.74 -1.52 0.16
C TYR A 26 22.97 -0.75 0.63
N GLN A 27 23.43 0.23 -0.17
CA GLN A 27 24.63 1.02 0.11
C GLN A 27 24.51 1.82 1.41
N GLN A 28 23.34 2.40 1.68
CA GLN A 28 23.07 3.11 2.92
C GLN A 28 23.11 2.16 4.13
N LEU A 29 22.45 0.99 4.04
CA LEU A 29 22.44 -0.01 5.11
C LEU A 29 23.85 -0.54 5.40
N GLU A 30 24.59 -0.94 4.35
CA GLU A 30 25.98 -1.41 4.46
C GLU A 30 26.88 -0.36 5.13
N SER A 31 26.73 0.92 4.77
CA SER A 31 27.44 2.03 5.39
C SER A 31 27.10 2.18 6.87
N GLN A 32 25.82 2.12 7.24
CA GLN A 32 25.41 2.21 8.66
C GLN A 32 25.93 1.03 9.47
N ILE A 33 25.87 -0.18 8.93
CA ILE A 33 26.39 -1.38 9.59
C ILE A 33 27.92 -1.29 9.77
N SER A 34 28.65 -0.71 8.83
CA SER A 34 30.11 -0.62 8.91
C SER A 34 30.61 0.50 9.83
N THR A 35 29.87 1.60 9.98
CA THR A 35 30.39 2.84 10.58
C THR A 35 29.63 3.32 11.82
N ASN A 36 28.41 2.84 12.08
CA ASN A 36 27.53 3.38 13.14
C ASN A 36 27.27 2.34 14.24
N GLU A 37 28.03 2.42 15.33
CA GLU A 37 27.91 1.46 16.44
C GLU A 37 26.53 1.53 17.15
N SER A 38 25.94 2.72 17.28
CA SER A 38 24.60 2.88 17.87
C SER A 38 23.55 2.19 17.00
N PHE A 39 23.63 2.35 15.67
CA PHE A 39 22.74 1.66 14.74
C PHE A 39 22.88 0.14 14.85
N LYS A 40 24.12 -0.37 14.82
CA LYS A 40 24.39 -1.82 14.96
C LYS A 40 23.80 -2.39 16.24
N THR A 41 24.02 -1.70 17.37
CA THR A 41 23.54 -2.15 18.69
C THR A 41 22.01 -2.21 18.72
N SER A 42 21.34 -1.14 18.26
CA SER A 42 19.88 -1.10 18.28
C SER A 42 19.27 -2.11 17.30
N LEU A 43 19.85 -2.26 16.10
CA LEU A 43 19.41 -3.25 15.12
C LEU A 43 19.60 -4.68 15.67
N PHE A 44 20.75 -4.99 16.26
CA PHE A 44 20.99 -6.29 16.90
C PHE A 44 19.93 -6.61 17.97
N GLN A 45 19.58 -5.64 18.82
CA GLN A 45 18.56 -5.81 19.84
C GLN A 45 17.18 -6.07 19.23
N SER A 46 16.79 -5.30 18.20
CA SER A 46 15.51 -5.47 17.51
C SER A 46 15.39 -6.86 16.87
N LEU A 47 16.42 -7.29 16.13
CA LEU A 47 16.41 -8.59 15.45
C LEU A 47 16.30 -9.77 16.43
N ASN A 48 17.00 -9.71 17.56
CA ASN A 48 16.94 -10.77 18.58
C ASN A 48 15.61 -10.78 19.31
N ALA A 49 15.05 -9.61 19.64
CA ALA A 49 13.71 -9.51 20.22
C ALA A 49 12.64 -10.06 19.26
N ALA A 50 12.70 -9.69 17.99
CA ALA A 50 11.79 -10.17 16.95
C ALA A 50 11.86 -11.69 16.79
N LYS A 51 13.05 -12.25 16.65
CA LYS A 51 13.24 -13.70 16.53
C LYS A 51 12.73 -14.46 17.76
N LEU A 52 13.04 -13.97 18.96
CA LEU A 52 12.57 -14.59 20.21
C LEU A 52 11.03 -14.56 20.28
N LYS A 53 10.43 -13.43 20.01
CA LYS A 53 8.96 -13.27 20.01
C LYS A 53 8.33 -14.18 18.97
N ALA A 54 8.81 -14.15 17.71
CA ALA A 54 8.28 -14.98 16.64
C ALA A 54 8.42 -16.48 16.93
N SER A 55 9.54 -16.94 17.50
CA SER A 55 9.72 -18.36 17.83
C SER A 55 8.77 -18.86 18.94
N ASN A 56 8.21 -17.97 19.74
CA ASN A 56 7.33 -18.31 20.84
C ASN A 56 5.84 -18.13 20.51
N GLU A 57 5.50 -17.16 19.69
CA GLU A 57 4.13 -16.71 19.48
C GLU A 57 3.60 -16.98 18.07
N LEU A 58 4.46 -17.01 17.03
CA LEU A 58 4.05 -17.30 15.66
C LEU A 58 3.76 -18.80 15.49
N ALA A 59 2.77 -19.14 14.65
CA ALA A 59 2.48 -20.53 14.32
C ALA A 59 3.74 -21.21 13.76
N PRO A 60 4.13 -22.41 14.27
CA PRO A 60 5.42 -23.04 13.92
C PRO A 60 5.61 -23.29 12.42
N ASP A 61 4.55 -23.65 11.71
CA ASP A 61 4.60 -23.89 10.26
C ASP A 61 4.82 -22.59 9.51
N LEU A 62 4.18 -21.50 9.93
CA LEU A 62 4.38 -20.17 9.34
C LEU A 62 5.82 -19.66 9.57
N TYR A 63 6.33 -19.79 10.81
CA TYR A 63 7.72 -19.47 11.14
C TYR A 63 8.72 -20.18 10.22
N GLN A 64 8.52 -21.50 10.02
CA GLN A 64 9.40 -22.33 9.19
C GLN A 64 9.23 -22.05 7.69
N ALA A 65 8.01 -21.79 7.23
CA ALA A 65 7.75 -21.47 5.84
C ALA A 65 8.40 -20.15 5.43
N ILE A 66 8.32 -19.12 6.28
CA ILE A 66 9.01 -17.84 6.08
C ILE A 66 10.54 -18.06 6.01
N ASP A 67 11.10 -18.82 6.96
CA ASP A 67 12.54 -19.11 6.94
C ASP A 67 12.96 -19.78 5.61
N ARG A 68 12.16 -20.70 5.08
CA ARG A 68 12.43 -21.37 3.80
C ARG A 68 12.41 -20.44 2.60
N VAL A 69 11.57 -19.41 2.60
CA VAL A 69 11.57 -18.41 1.52
C VAL A 69 12.94 -17.76 1.36
N PHE A 70 13.64 -17.51 2.47
CA PHE A 70 14.96 -16.89 2.50
C PHE A 70 16.13 -17.90 2.51
N GLY A 71 15.86 -19.20 2.40
CA GLY A 71 16.89 -20.24 2.26
C GLY A 71 16.97 -21.23 3.41
N GLY A 72 16.18 -21.10 4.44
CA GLY A 72 16.20 -21.93 5.63
C GLY A 72 17.41 -21.67 6.54
N ASN A 73 17.60 -22.51 7.56
CA ASN A 73 18.68 -22.41 8.53
C ASN A 73 18.73 -21.06 9.29
N GLY A 74 17.58 -20.46 9.53
CA GLY A 74 17.44 -19.19 10.24
C GLY A 74 17.65 -17.95 9.38
N GLN A 75 17.81 -18.08 8.06
CA GLN A 75 18.10 -16.95 7.17
C GLN A 75 16.89 -16.00 6.97
N GLY A 76 15.67 -16.47 7.25
CA GLY A 76 14.47 -15.61 7.32
C GLY A 76 14.37 -14.84 8.64
N TRP A 77 15.14 -15.23 9.65
CA TRP A 77 15.11 -14.65 10.99
C TRP A 77 16.52 -14.19 11.42
N PRO A 78 17.05 -13.12 10.79
CA PRO A 78 18.39 -12.63 11.07
C PRO A 78 18.52 -12.20 12.54
N THR A 79 19.72 -12.40 13.12
CA THR A 79 20.02 -12.10 14.54
C THR A 79 21.09 -11.03 14.71
N ASN A 80 21.74 -10.65 13.65
CA ASN A 80 22.78 -9.62 13.67
C ASN A 80 22.75 -8.76 12.41
N PRO A 81 23.40 -7.59 12.38
CA PRO A 81 23.36 -6.67 11.27
C PRO A 81 23.83 -7.25 9.92
N ASP A 82 24.83 -8.12 9.91
CA ASP A 82 25.35 -8.72 8.67
C ASP A 82 24.34 -9.72 8.08
N GLU A 83 23.70 -10.53 8.93
CA GLU A 83 22.60 -11.41 8.50
C GLU A 83 21.40 -10.59 8.01
N TYR A 84 21.10 -9.44 8.62
CA TYR A 84 20.05 -8.55 8.16
C TYR A 84 20.37 -7.93 6.80
N LEU A 85 21.62 -7.54 6.54
CA LEU A 85 22.04 -7.08 5.22
C LEU A 85 21.86 -8.16 4.15
N ALA A 86 22.19 -9.41 4.48
CA ALA A 86 21.96 -10.55 3.59
C ALA A 86 20.47 -10.83 3.35
N TYR A 87 19.66 -10.71 4.39
CA TYR A 87 18.19 -10.81 4.32
C TYR A 87 17.61 -9.72 3.42
N VAL A 88 17.95 -8.45 3.64
CA VAL A 88 17.52 -7.31 2.82
C VAL A 88 17.93 -7.49 1.36
N SER A 89 19.14 -8.02 1.11
CA SER A 89 19.61 -8.29 -0.25
C SER A 89 18.72 -9.29 -1.00
N LYS A 90 18.20 -10.30 -0.30
CA LYS A 90 17.26 -11.28 -0.86
C LYS A 90 15.87 -10.68 -1.06
N PHE A 91 15.45 -9.83 -0.12
CA PHE A 91 14.14 -9.18 -0.20
C PHE A 91 14.07 -8.19 -1.38
N LEU A 92 15.16 -7.46 -1.67
CA LEU A 92 15.24 -6.54 -2.82
C LEU A 92 14.99 -7.20 -4.19
N VAL A 93 15.15 -8.53 -4.28
CA VAL A 93 14.85 -9.30 -5.49
C VAL A 93 13.76 -10.36 -5.26
N LEU A 94 13.00 -10.22 -4.19
CA LEU A 94 11.86 -11.07 -3.89
C LEU A 94 10.75 -10.82 -4.91
N ILE A 95 10.27 -11.90 -5.53
CA ILE A 95 9.11 -11.87 -6.42
C ILE A 95 7.86 -12.26 -5.61
N PRO A 96 6.88 -11.37 -5.46
CA PRO A 96 5.62 -11.73 -4.83
C PRO A 96 4.95 -12.90 -5.58
N ASN A 97 4.42 -13.86 -4.84
CA ASN A 97 3.74 -15.02 -5.42
C ASN A 97 2.86 -15.74 -4.39
N GLU A 98 1.94 -16.56 -4.86
CA GLU A 98 1.04 -17.40 -4.04
C GLU A 98 1.45 -18.89 -4.04
N ILE A 99 2.69 -19.22 -4.36
CA ILE A 99 3.17 -20.61 -4.39
C ILE A 99 3.18 -21.15 -2.96
N ILE A 100 2.43 -22.23 -2.73
CA ILE A 100 2.36 -22.90 -1.43
C ILE A 100 3.65 -23.67 -1.18
N ASP A 101 4.16 -23.63 0.06
CA ASP A 101 5.29 -24.47 0.46
C ASP A 101 4.80 -25.89 0.73
N GLU A 102 5.22 -26.87 -0.11
CA GLU A 102 4.83 -28.28 0.03
C GLU A 102 5.26 -28.90 1.38
N LYS A 103 6.30 -28.38 2.03
CA LYS A 103 6.78 -28.88 3.33
C LYS A 103 5.96 -28.33 4.50
N TYR A 104 5.41 -27.14 4.34
CA TYR A 104 4.57 -26.45 5.35
C TYR A 104 3.27 -25.99 4.70
N PRO A 105 2.42 -26.92 4.24
CA PRO A 105 1.25 -26.61 3.41
C PRO A 105 0.17 -25.83 4.16
N THR A 106 0.20 -25.86 5.49
CA THR A 106 -0.77 -25.15 6.35
C THR A 106 -0.40 -23.69 6.59
N ALA A 107 0.84 -23.28 6.30
CA ALA A 107 1.33 -21.96 6.63
C ALA A 107 0.55 -20.81 5.95
N TRP A 108 0.05 -21.05 4.72
CA TRP A 108 -0.66 -20.05 3.91
C TRP A 108 -2.00 -20.55 3.36
N THR A 109 -2.69 -21.44 4.10
CA THR A 109 -3.99 -22.00 3.73
C THR A 109 -5.17 -21.28 4.37
N SER A 110 -4.93 -20.20 5.11
CA SER A 110 -6.01 -19.39 5.68
C SER A 110 -7.01 -18.95 4.59
N ASP A 111 -8.28 -18.87 4.96
CA ASP A 111 -9.34 -18.45 4.05
C ASP A 111 -9.12 -16.98 3.64
N GLN A 112 -8.35 -16.79 2.58
CA GLN A 112 -8.04 -15.48 2.01
C GLN A 112 -9.28 -14.72 1.59
N SER A 113 -10.39 -15.41 1.34
CA SER A 113 -11.67 -14.79 0.96
C SER A 113 -12.27 -13.92 2.07
N GLN A 114 -11.94 -14.19 3.33
CA GLN A 114 -12.48 -13.43 4.47
C GLN A 114 -11.68 -12.17 4.78
N ASN A 115 -10.34 -12.18 4.54
CA ASN A 115 -9.45 -11.09 4.95
C ASN A 115 -9.03 -10.16 3.80
N GLY A 116 -9.29 -10.54 2.54
CA GLY A 116 -8.95 -9.71 1.38
C GLY A 116 -7.45 -9.57 1.11
N TYR A 117 -6.59 -10.42 1.69
CA TYR A 117 -5.15 -10.40 1.52
C TYR A 117 -4.63 -11.65 0.83
N ASN A 118 -3.55 -11.48 0.04
CA ASN A 118 -2.67 -12.60 -0.30
C ASN A 118 -1.86 -12.95 0.94
N GLN A 119 -2.20 -14.05 1.61
CA GLN A 119 -1.64 -14.37 2.92
C GLN A 119 -0.12 -14.50 2.90
N LYS A 120 0.46 -15.20 1.92
CA LYS A 120 1.92 -15.34 1.84
C LYS A 120 2.64 -14.02 1.65
N VAL A 121 2.14 -13.19 0.75
CA VAL A 121 2.74 -11.88 0.48
C VAL A 121 2.58 -10.98 1.70
N TYR A 122 1.40 -10.96 2.30
CA TYR A 122 1.11 -10.21 3.52
C TYR A 122 2.05 -10.61 4.66
N ASP A 123 2.21 -11.90 4.94
CA ASP A 123 3.07 -12.40 6.02
C ASP A 123 4.54 -12.04 5.79
N LEU A 124 5.03 -12.10 4.55
CA LEU A 124 6.40 -11.68 4.24
C LEU A 124 6.62 -10.18 4.42
N LEU A 125 5.63 -9.35 4.08
CA LEU A 125 5.65 -7.91 4.34
C LEU A 125 5.61 -7.61 5.84
N CYS A 126 4.70 -8.24 6.55
CA CYS A 126 4.63 -8.11 8.01
C CYS A 126 5.94 -8.54 8.67
N GLN A 127 6.51 -9.68 8.29
CA GLN A 127 7.77 -10.16 8.84
C GLN A 127 8.93 -9.17 8.59
N PHE A 128 9.00 -8.53 7.41
CA PHE A 128 10.01 -7.52 7.13
C PHE A 128 9.96 -6.36 8.13
N TYR A 129 8.78 -5.81 8.37
CA TYR A 129 8.60 -4.72 9.35
C TYR A 129 8.75 -5.21 10.78
N PHE A 130 8.21 -6.38 11.11
CA PHE A 130 8.29 -6.97 12.45
C PHE A 130 9.74 -7.09 12.97
N LEU A 131 10.71 -7.37 12.09
CA LEU A 131 12.13 -7.42 12.43
C LEU A 131 12.66 -6.09 13.00
N VAL A 132 12.08 -4.97 12.60
CA VAL A 132 12.51 -3.61 12.95
C VAL A 132 11.45 -2.84 13.76
N ASP A 133 10.35 -3.50 14.11
CA ASP A 133 9.25 -2.94 14.88
C ASP A 133 9.27 -3.42 16.34
N GLN A 134 10.45 -3.66 16.91
CA GLN A 134 10.59 -4.04 18.32
C GLN A 134 10.95 -2.82 19.18
N PRO A 135 10.39 -2.69 20.40
CA PRO A 135 10.58 -1.53 21.27
C PRO A 135 11.96 -1.55 21.93
N VAL A 136 13.01 -1.24 21.19
CA VAL A 136 14.42 -1.30 21.60
C VAL A 136 15.09 0.06 21.81
N LEU A 137 14.41 1.14 21.46
CA LEU A 137 14.88 2.51 21.69
C LEU A 137 14.23 3.11 22.93
N GLU A 138 14.76 4.27 23.38
CA GLU A 138 14.16 5.03 24.48
C GLU A 138 12.68 5.32 24.25
N ASN A 139 11.89 5.36 25.30
CA ASN A 139 10.44 5.57 25.27
C ASN A 139 9.68 4.52 24.45
N ASN A 140 10.13 3.27 24.44
CA ASN A 140 9.54 2.15 23.68
C ASN A 140 9.48 2.38 22.17
N LYS A 141 10.33 3.23 21.62
CA LYS A 141 10.42 3.43 20.19
C LYS A 141 11.10 2.25 19.51
N THR A 142 10.74 2.04 18.24
CA THR A 142 11.26 0.97 17.40
C THR A 142 12.35 1.49 16.45
N MET A 143 13.04 0.58 15.75
CA MET A 143 14.02 0.98 14.72
C MET A 143 13.41 1.87 13.63
N GLN A 144 12.09 1.79 13.36
CA GLN A 144 11.41 2.67 12.42
C GLN A 144 11.55 4.16 12.80
N SER A 145 11.79 4.47 14.08
CA SER A 145 12.04 5.83 14.59
C SER A 145 13.53 6.13 14.79
N PHE A 146 14.45 5.22 14.44
CA PHE A 146 15.89 5.41 14.68
C PHE A 146 16.44 6.60 13.87
N LYS A 147 17.26 7.41 14.56
CA LYS A 147 17.93 8.57 13.99
C LYS A 147 19.38 8.66 14.49
N SER A 148 20.31 8.91 13.59
CA SER A 148 21.72 9.18 13.91
C SER A 148 22.32 10.16 12.90
N GLY A 149 22.67 11.37 13.36
CA GLY A 149 23.10 12.45 12.48
C GLY A 149 22.04 12.78 11.44
N SER A 150 22.39 12.69 10.16
CA SER A 150 21.46 12.88 9.03
C SER A 150 20.74 11.60 8.62
N PHE A 151 21.11 10.44 9.15
CA PHE A 151 20.47 9.17 8.81
C PHE A 151 19.16 9.01 9.58
N LEU A 152 18.07 8.77 8.86
CA LEU A 152 16.77 8.42 9.39
C LEU A 152 16.37 7.05 8.85
N PHE A 153 16.09 6.08 9.73
CA PHE A 153 15.72 4.74 9.28
C PHE A 153 14.37 4.74 8.51
N ALA A 154 13.45 5.63 8.85
CA ALA A 154 12.21 5.82 8.10
C ALA A 154 12.44 6.25 6.63
N GLU A 155 13.47 7.08 6.37
CA GLU A 155 13.85 7.43 4.99
C GLU A 155 14.54 6.27 4.28
N TRP A 156 15.30 5.47 5.02
CA TRP A 156 15.88 4.24 4.49
C TRP A 156 14.80 3.23 4.09
N LEU A 157 13.74 3.05 4.89
CA LEU A 157 12.59 2.19 4.53
C LEU A 157 11.94 2.65 3.21
N ARG A 158 11.81 3.96 3.02
CA ARG A 158 11.32 4.52 1.75
C ARG A 158 12.28 4.22 0.59
N ALA A 159 13.59 4.41 0.79
CA ALA A 159 14.58 4.06 -0.22
C ALA A 159 14.54 2.58 -0.59
N PHE A 160 14.37 1.70 0.40
CA PHE A 160 14.19 0.27 0.19
C PHE A 160 12.94 -0.03 -0.65
N ALA A 161 11.80 0.58 -0.33
CA ALA A 161 10.56 0.40 -1.08
C ALA A 161 10.71 0.83 -2.55
N ILE A 162 11.40 1.95 -2.81
CA ILE A 162 11.70 2.43 -4.17
C ILE A 162 12.59 1.44 -4.91
N ASP A 163 13.66 0.95 -4.29
CA ASP A 163 14.60 0.02 -4.91
C ASP A 163 13.93 -1.33 -5.22
N TRP A 164 13.15 -1.88 -4.27
CA TRP A 164 12.39 -3.09 -4.54
C TRP A 164 11.36 -2.90 -5.66
N GLY A 165 10.65 -1.77 -5.67
CA GLY A 165 9.75 -1.42 -6.75
C GLY A 165 10.44 -1.30 -8.10
N ALA A 166 11.68 -0.79 -8.14
CA ALA A 166 12.49 -0.78 -9.35
C ALA A 166 12.83 -2.20 -9.84
N PHE A 167 13.08 -3.15 -8.93
CA PHE A 167 13.20 -4.57 -9.29
C PHE A 167 11.89 -5.10 -9.88
N LEU A 168 10.75 -4.77 -9.27
CA LEU A 168 9.43 -5.22 -9.73
C LEU A 168 9.01 -4.62 -11.08
N ASP A 169 9.74 -3.64 -11.59
CA ASP A 169 9.63 -3.11 -12.96
C ASP A 169 10.58 -3.81 -13.96
N THR A 170 11.37 -4.79 -13.52
CA THR A 170 12.25 -5.56 -14.43
C THR A 170 11.59 -6.85 -14.91
N PRO A 171 11.95 -7.36 -16.11
CA PRO A 171 11.45 -8.66 -16.57
C PRO A 171 11.79 -9.84 -15.64
N ALA A 172 12.82 -9.73 -14.81
CA ALA A 172 13.18 -10.75 -13.84
C ALA A 172 12.16 -10.91 -12.71
N SER A 173 11.25 -9.95 -12.54
CA SER A 173 10.26 -9.92 -11.45
C SER A 173 8.97 -10.69 -11.75
N LEU A 174 8.78 -11.23 -12.94
CA LEU A 174 7.59 -12.01 -13.30
C LEU A 174 7.99 -13.26 -14.06
N THR A 175 7.85 -14.42 -13.43
CA THR A 175 8.09 -15.71 -14.05
C THR A 175 6.77 -16.39 -14.43
N PRO A 176 6.75 -17.32 -15.39
CA PRO A 176 5.56 -18.12 -15.69
C PRO A 176 5.00 -18.86 -14.48
N GLU A 177 5.86 -19.29 -13.56
CA GLU A 177 5.46 -19.99 -12.33
C GLU A 177 4.78 -19.05 -11.35
N THR A 178 5.34 -17.86 -11.12
CA THR A 178 4.74 -16.86 -10.23
C THR A 178 3.42 -16.35 -10.80
N LEU A 179 3.34 -16.09 -12.10
CA LEU A 179 2.07 -15.70 -12.74
C LEU A 179 1.01 -16.80 -12.61
N ALA A 180 1.39 -18.06 -12.82
CA ALA A 180 0.47 -19.19 -12.68
C ALA A 180 -0.07 -19.35 -11.25
N SER A 181 0.71 -18.96 -10.21
CA SER A 181 0.23 -19.00 -8.83
C SER A 181 -0.93 -18.03 -8.58
N PHE A 182 -0.88 -16.83 -9.17
CA PHE A 182 -1.99 -15.88 -9.12
C PHE A 182 -3.17 -16.32 -9.99
N GLN A 183 -2.92 -16.94 -11.16
CA GLN A 183 -3.99 -17.46 -12.01
C GLN A 183 -4.80 -18.59 -11.34
N ALA A 184 -4.17 -19.33 -10.44
CA ALA A 184 -4.83 -20.38 -9.69
C ALA A 184 -5.83 -19.85 -8.64
N ASN A 185 -5.71 -18.58 -8.26
CA ASN A 185 -6.61 -17.91 -7.34
C ASN A 185 -7.69 -17.13 -8.13
N SER A 186 -8.94 -17.60 -8.04
CA SER A 186 -10.09 -17.02 -8.76
C SER A 186 -10.39 -15.56 -8.40
N MET A 187 -9.93 -15.08 -7.24
CA MET A 187 -10.15 -13.69 -6.81
C MET A 187 -9.47 -12.66 -7.70
N TYR A 188 -8.40 -13.06 -8.43
CA TYR A 188 -7.74 -12.16 -9.39
C TYR A 188 -8.52 -11.96 -10.68
N ASN A 189 -9.58 -12.73 -10.94
CA ASN A 189 -10.50 -12.59 -12.08
C ASN A 189 -9.76 -12.39 -13.42
N PHE A 190 -8.79 -13.27 -13.72
CA PHE A 190 -7.88 -13.12 -14.87
C PHE A 190 -8.60 -12.94 -16.21
N GLU A 191 -9.80 -13.50 -16.35
CA GLU A 191 -10.64 -13.39 -17.55
C GLU A 191 -11.02 -11.94 -17.88
N LEU A 192 -11.06 -11.05 -16.87
CA LEU A 192 -11.37 -9.64 -17.06
C LEU A 192 -10.19 -8.83 -17.70
N TYR A 193 -8.98 -9.43 -17.72
CA TYR A 193 -7.73 -8.76 -18.10
C TYR A 193 -6.95 -9.49 -19.19
N SER A 194 -7.47 -10.60 -19.70
CA SER A 194 -6.75 -11.56 -20.56
C SER A 194 -6.25 -10.98 -21.89
N GLU A 195 -6.94 -9.98 -22.45
CA GLU A 195 -6.53 -9.31 -23.70
C GLU A 195 -5.20 -8.58 -23.57
N HIS A 196 -4.87 -8.07 -22.37
CA HIS A 196 -3.64 -7.35 -22.06
C HIS A 196 -2.52 -8.24 -21.48
N SER A 197 -2.75 -9.54 -21.34
CA SER A 197 -1.79 -10.46 -20.70
C SER A 197 -0.42 -10.50 -21.42
N ALA A 198 -0.37 -10.24 -22.72
CA ALA A 198 0.86 -10.15 -23.47
C ALA A 198 1.74 -8.94 -23.07
N GLU A 199 1.18 -7.94 -22.40
CA GLU A 199 1.86 -6.74 -21.92
C GLU A 199 2.49 -6.93 -20.56
N TRP A 200 2.11 -7.98 -19.81
CA TRP A 200 2.65 -8.27 -18.49
C TRP A 200 4.07 -8.83 -18.59
N LYS A 201 5.03 -7.92 -18.71
CA LYS A 201 6.47 -8.26 -18.79
C LYS A 201 7.17 -8.19 -17.45
N THR A 202 6.57 -7.51 -16.46
CA THR A 202 7.09 -7.29 -15.12
C THR A 202 5.98 -7.52 -14.12
N PHE A 203 6.35 -7.72 -12.86
CA PHE A 203 5.34 -7.88 -11.80
C PHE A 203 4.43 -6.65 -11.69
N ASN A 204 4.99 -5.44 -11.75
CA ASN A 204 4.18 -4.23 -11.72
C ASN A 204 3.22 -4.11 -12.90
N ASN A 205 3.61 -4.54 -14.13
CA ASN A 205 2.67 -4.57 -15.26
C ASN A 205 1.46 -5.48 -14.97
N PHE A 206 1.68 -6.62 -14.33
CA PHE A 206 0.60 -7.50 -13.86
C PHE A 206 -0.22 -6.87 -12.73
N PHE A 207 0.43 -6.22 -11.78
CA PHE A 207 -0.24 -5.65 -10.60
C PHE A 207 -1.25 -4.56 -10.98
N TYR A 208 -0.84 -3.59 -11.84
CA TYR A 208 -1.74 -2.55 -12.35
C TYR A 208 -2.32 -2.90 -13.74
N ARG A 209 -2.68 -4.18 -13.93
CA ARG A 209 -3.31 -4.69 -15.16
C ARG A 209 -4.53 -3.87 -15.59
N GLN A 210 -4.84 -3.85 -16.89
CA GLN A 210 -6.00 -3.15 -17.45
C GLN A 210 -7.13 -4.12 -17.78
N PHE A 211 -8.37 -3.67 -17.67
CA PHE A 211 -9.53 -4.42 -18.11
C PHE A 211 -9.53 -4.62 -19.62
N ASN A 212 -10.10 -5.75 -20.07
CA ASN A 212 -10.35 -5.99 -21.47
C ASN A 212 -11.17 -4.85 -22.09
N GLY A 213 -10.83 -4.46 -23.32
CA GLY A 213 -11.49 -3.37 -24.05
C GLY A 213 -11.26 -1.98 -23.46
N ALA A 214 -10.27 -1.79 -22.57
CA ALA A 214 -9.95 -0.47 -22.04
C ALA A 214 -9.39 0.45 -23.13
N ASP A 215 -9.89 1.68 -23.17
CA ASP A 215 -9.37 2.75 -24.05
C ASP A 215 -8.15 3.47 -23.43
N GLU A 216 -7.63 4.48 -24.12
CA GLU A 216 -6.47 5.27 -23.67
C GLU A 216 -6.71 6.04 -22.35
N LYS A 217 -7.98 6.20 -21.96
CA LYS A 217 -8.40 6.85 -20.72
C LYS A 217 -8.77 5.87 -19.62
N GLY A 218 -8.63 4.57 -19.86
CA GLY A 218 -8.93 3.50 -18.91
C GLY A 218 -10.41 3.10 -18.85
N HIS A 219 -11.27 3.65 -19.72
CA HIS A 219 -12.67 3.24 -19.78
C HIS A 219 -12.79 1.85 -20.39
N SER A 220 -13.52 0.96 -19.72
CA SER A 220 -13.78 -0.40 -20.21
C SER A 220 -15.28 -0.70 -20.24
N PRO A 221 -15.78 -1.43 -21.25
CA PRO A 221 -17.15 -1.92 -21.26
C PRO A 221 -17.48 -2.86 -20.09
N LEU A 222 -16.45 -3.46 -19.47
CA LEU A 222 -16.59 -4.32 -18.28
C LEU A 222 -16.81 -3.53 -16.98
N ARG A 223 -16.56 -2.22 -17.01
CA ARG A 223 -16.74 -1.28 -15.90
C ARG A 223 -17.47 -0.02 -16.38
N PRO A 224 -18.78 -0.13 -16.69
CA PRO A 224 -19.55 1.02 -17.16
C PRO A 224 -19.63 2.09 -16.06
N ILE A 225 -19.38 3.34 -16.44
CA ILE A 225 -19.45 4.48 -15.53
C ILE A 225 -20.91 4.86 -15.28
N ALA A 226 -21.31 4.87 -14.02
CA ALA A 226 -22.67 5.28 -13.64
C ALA A 226 -22.89 6.76 -13.91
N GLU A 227 -23.99 7.09 -14.62
CA GLU A 227 -24.41 8.47 -14.91
C GLU A 227 -23.23 9.37 -15.37
N PRO A 228 -22.54 9.06 -16.49
CA PRO A 228 -21.27 9.70 -16.85
C PRO A 228 -21.35 11.22 -17.04
N ASN A 229 -22.55 11.74 -17.36
CA ASN A 229 -22.80 13.17 -17.58
C ASN A 229 -23.45 13.87 -16.38
N ASN A 230 -23.64 13.19 -15.25
CA ASN A 230 -24.29 13.72 -14.07
C ASN A 230 -23.35 13.71 -12.87
N ASN A 231 -22.74 14.84 -12.55
CA ASN A 231 -21.82 14.97 -11.40
C ASN A 231 -22.49 14.85 -10.02
N GLN A 232 -23.82 14.93 -9.95
CA GLN A 232 -24.54 14.67 -8.70
C GLN A 232 -24.48 13.20 -8.29
N VAL A 233 -24.17 12.31 -9.23
CA VAL A 233 -23.85 10.90 -8.97
C VAL A 233 -22.33 10.75 -8.94
N ILE A 234 -21.77 10.36 -7.82
CA ILE A 234 -20.34 10.24 -7.58
C ILE A 234 -19.96 8.76 -7.64
N THR A 235 -18.95 8.42 -8.44
CA THR A 235 -18.55 7.04 -8.65
C THR A 235 -17.32 6.66 -7.81
N ALA A 236 -17.22 5.37 -7.46
CA ALA A 236 -16.03 4.82 -6.82
C ALA A 236 -14.81 5.02 -7.72
N PRO A 237 -13.70 5.56 -7.20
CA PRO A 237 -12.51 5.86 -7.99
C PRO A 237 -11.66 4.63 -8.30
N ALA A 238 -11.90 3.51 -7.64
CA ALA A 238 -11.20 2.24 -7.80
C ALA A 238 -12.11 1.08 -7.38
N ASP A 239 -11.69 -0.17 -7.63
CA ASP A 239 -12.28 -1.32 -6.94
C ASP A 239 -11.84 -1.22 -5.48
N CYS A 240 -12.76 -1.04 -4.54
CA CYS A 240 -12.44 -0.74 -3.14
C CYS A 240 -13.56 -1.06 -2.17
N THR A 241 -13.21 -1.36 -0.93
CA THR A 241 -14.14 -1.66 0.15
C THR A 241 -14.27 -0.45 1.07
N PHE A 242 -15.51 -0.04 1.37
CA PHE A 242 -15.78 1.01 2.36
C PHE A 242 -15.27 0.58 3.74
N LYS A 243 -14.46 1.40 4.39
CA LYS A 243 -13.99 1.20 5.77
C LYS A 243 -14.77 2.05 6.75
N GLU A 244 -14.64 3.37 6.67
CA GLU A 244 -15.21 4.31 7.65
C GLU A 244 -15.42 5.70 7.02
N MET A 245 -16.21 6.52 7.70
CA MET A 245 -16.46 7.91 7.34
C MET A 245 -16.30 8.80 8.58
N PHE A 246 -15.59 9.91 8.41
CA PHE A 246 -15.32 10.88 9.46
C PHE A 246 -15.77 12.28 9.05
N HIS A 247 -16.08 13.10 10.05
CA HIS A 247 -16.36 14.52 9.86
C HIS A 247 -15.07 15.34 9.95
N ILE A 248 -14.94 16.34 9.10
CA ILE A 248 -13.87 17.34 9.17
C ILE A 248 -14.40 18.54 9.92
N ASP A 249 -13.72 18.99 10.96
CA ASP A 249 -14.16 20.15 11.74
C ASP A 249 -13.89 21.50 11.03
N SER A 250 -14.25 22.58 11.70
CA SER A 250 -14.05 23.95 11.17
C SER A 250 -12.59 24.41 11.11
N LYS A 251 -11.66 23.60 11.65
CA LYS A 251 -10.21 23.87 11.61
C LYS A 251 -9.49 22.94 10.62
N GLY A 252 -10.22 21.99 10.01
CA GLY A 252 -9.68 21.03 9.09
C GLY A 252 -9.15 19.75 9.74
N GLU A 253 -9.47 19.49 11.02
CA GLU A 253 -9.13 18.25 11.70
C GLU A 253 -10.17 17.18 11.40
N VAL A 254 -9.73 15.96 11.08
CA VAL A 254 -10.59 14.78 10.88
C VAL A 254 -10.92 14.19 12.23
N ILE A 255 -12.17 14.33 12.67
CA ILE A 255 -12.62 13.98 14.02
C ILE A 255 -12.78 12.47 14.16
N GLY A 256 -12.12 11.88 15.15
CA GLY A 256 -12.16 10.43 15.41
C GLY A 256 -10.98 9.67 14.81
N VAL A 257 -10.13 10.36 14.05
CA VAL A 257 -8.85 9.78 13.57
C VAL A 257 -7.73 10.20 14.52
N HIS A 258 -6.94 9.23 14.96
CA HIS A 258 -5.87 9.39 15.93
C HIS A 258 -4.52 9.18 15.26
N GLY A 259 -4.02 10.19 14.54
CA GLY A 259 -2.68 10.09 13.95
C GLY A 259 -1.60 9.96 15.03
N GLN A 260 -0.60 9.11 14.81
CA GLN A 260 0.57 9.00 15.68
C GLN A 260 1.34 10.32 15.69
N ALA A 261 1.56 10.89 16.87
CA ALA A 261 2.35 12.09 17.04
C ALA A 261 3.83 11.81 16.68
N ASP A 262 4.33 12.44 15.63
CA ASP A 262 5.70 12.28 15.18
C ASP A 262 6.57 13.41 15.69
N GLU A 263 7.49 13.14 16.62
CA GLU A 263 8.46 14.11 17.15
C GLU A 263 9.35 14.73 16.05
N LEU A 264 9.54 14.05 14.92
CA LEU A 264 10.35 14.57 13.80
C LEU A 264 9.66 15.72 13.04
N ARG A 265 8.35 15.90 13.23
CA ARG A 265 7.54 16.93 12.56
C ARG A 265 7.13 18.12 13.43
N LEU A 266 7.67 18.27 14.63
CA LEU A 266 7.37 19.37 15.56
C LEU A 266 7.56 20.81 14.99
N LYS A 267 7.98 20.95 13.74
CA LYS A 267 8.07 22.23 13.03
C LYS A 267 6.87 22.57 12.15
N ARG A 268 5.90 21.66 11.99
CA ARG A 268 4.65 21.96 11.28
C ARG A 268 3.57 22.36 12.26
N THR A 269 2.84 23.42 11.95
CA THR A 269 1.84 24.07 12.81
C THR A 269 0.48 23.32 12.86
N HIS A 270 0.38 22.13 12.24
CA HIS A 270 -0.88 21.40 12.08
C HIS A 270 -0.92 20.12 12.91
N SER A 271 -2.12 19.72 13.31
CA SER A 271 -2.38 18.41 13.92
C SER A 271 -2.09 17.28 12.91
N VAL A 272 -1.73 16.10 13.41
CA VAL A 272 -1.32 14.94 12.60
C VAL A 272 -2.46 14.37 11.75
N ASN A 273 -3.69 14.79 11.96
CA ASN A 273 -4.91 14.34 11.30
C ASN A 273 -5.61 15.48 10.53
N SER A 274 -4.89 16.46 10.04
CA SER A 274 -5.48 17.60 9.33
C SER A 274 -5.54 17.37 7.81
N VAL A 275 -6.59 17.88 7.17
CA VAL A 275 -6.71 17.89 5.70
C VAL A 275 -5.56 18.68 5.05
N ALA A 276 -5.04 19.71 5.72
CA ALA A 276 -3.88 20.46 5.26
C ALA A 276 -2.62 19.57 5.14
N GLN A 277 -2.41 18.68 6.12
CA GLN A 277 -1.33 17.70 6.05
C GLN A 277 -1.62 16.65 4.96
N LEU A 278 -2.84 16.16 4.87
CA LEU A 278 -3.24 15.15 3.89
C LEU A 278 -2.98 15.63 2.45
N LEU A 279 -3.39 16.88 2.13
CA LEU A 279 -3.21 17.50 0.82
C LEU A 279 -1.80 18.08 0.60
N ASP A 280 -1.01 18.25 1.67
CA ASP A 280 0.25 19.01 1.66
C ASP A 280 0.05 20.41 1.03
N ASP A 281 -1.07 21.07 1.38
CA ASP A 281 -1.50 22.37 0.89
C ASP A 281 -2.51 23.02 1.85
N GLU A 282 -2.09 24.06 2.56
CA GLU A 282 -2.91 24.76 3.57
C GLU A 282 -4.06 25.55 2.94
N GLU A 283 -3.83 26.18 1.78
CA GLU A 283 -4.84 27.03 1.16
C GLU A 283 -5.94 26.18 0.52
N LEU A 284 -5.55 25.14 -0.19
CA LEU A 284 -6.51 24.21 -0.81
C LEU A 284 -7.34 23.45 0.26
N ALA A 285 -6.73 23.10 1.39
CA ALA A 285 -7.38 22.38 2.47
C ALA A 285 -8.56 23.15 3.08
N LYS A 286 -8.52 24.49 3.09
CA LYS A 286 -9.60 25.33 3.65
C LYS A 286 -10.96 25.07 2.96
N ALA A 287 -10.94 24.69 1.70
CA ALA A 287 -12.15 24.36 0.95
C ALA A 287 -12.88 23.15 1.52
N PHE A 288 -12.19 22.27 2.22
CA PHE A 288 -12.73 21.03 2.78
C PHE A 288 -13.11 21.11 4.27
N TYR A 289 -12.91 22.27 4.91
CA TYR A 289 -13.27 22.45 6.32
C TYR A 289 -14.77 22.31 6.54
N GLY A 290 -15.15 21.55 7.57
CA GLY A 290 -16.54 21.20 7.83
C GLY A 290 -17.11 20.12 6.88
N GLY A 291 -16.27 19.53 6.05
CA GLY A 291 -16.61 18.52 5.07
C GLY A 291 -16.60 17.09 5.59
N THR A 292 -16.41 16.15 4.69
CA THR A 292 -16.46 14.70 4.97
C THR A 292 -15.21 14.00 4.42
N PHE A 293 -14.62 13.15 5.23
CA PHE A 293 -13.51 12.26 4.91
C PHE A 293 -14.05 10.82 4.86
N VAL A 294 -13.74 10.09 3.80
CA VAL A 294 -14.19 8.70 3.60
C VAL A 294 -13.01 7.82 3.26
N HIS A 295 -12.86 6.74 4.00
CA HIS A 295 -11.77 5.77 3.86
C HIS A 295 -12.25 4.51 3.14
N TYR A 296 -11.55 4.14 2.08
CA TYR A 296 -11.73 2.90 1.32
C TYR A 296 -10.41 2.13 1.26
N PHE A 297 -10.50 0.79 1.27
CA PHE A 297 -9.38 -0.13 1.20
C PHE A 297 -9.40 -0.91 -0.12
N LEU A 298 -8.24 -1.17 -0.73
CA LEU A 298 -8.07 -2.02 -1.89
C LEU A 298 -7.29 -3.27 -1.51
N SER A 299 -7.87 -4.43 -1.79
CA SER A 299 -7.21 -5.73 -1.65
C SER A 299 -6.16 -5.95 -2.74
N PRO A 300 -5.11 -6.77 -2.52
CA PRO A 300 -4.08 -7.03 -3.54
C PRO A 300 -4.59 -7.61 -4.85
N PHE A 301 -5.75 -8.27 -4.85
CA PHE A 301 -6.37 -8.81 -6.06
C PHE A 301 -7.32 -7.83 -6.75
N ASP A 302 -7.63 -6.67 -6.14
CA ASP A 302 -8.43 -5.62 -6.74
C ASP A 302 -7.75 -4.99 -7.97
N TYR A 303 -8.46 -4.12 -8.65
CA TYR A 303 -7.95 -3.32 -9.74
C TYR A 303 -7.20 -2.10 -9.18
N HIS A 304 -5.92 -1.95 -9.53
CA HIS A 304 -5.01 -0.97 -8.93
C HIS A 304 -4.77 0.29 -9.77
N ARG A 305 -5.75 0.68 -10.59
CA ARG A 305 -5.78 1.99 -11.24
C ARG A 305 -6.91 2.81 -10.65
N PHE A 306 -6.75 4.12 -10.64
CA PHE A 306 -7.76 5.00 -10.07
C PHE A 306 -8.28 6.02 -11.09
N HIS A 307 -9.57 6.31 -10.97
CA HIS A 307 -10.36 7.04 -11.95
C HIS A 307 -11.10 8.20 -11.30
N THR A 308 -11.37 9.24 -12.11
CA THR A 308 -12.05 10.42 -11.57
C THR A 308 -13.50 10.08 -11.18
N PRO A 309 -13.94 10.45 -9.94
CA PRO A 309 -15.28 10.16 -9.49
C PRO A 309 -16.35 11.06 -10.11
N VAL A 310 -15.95 12.19 -10.71
CA VAL A 310 -16.80 13.21 -11.34
C VAL A 310 -16.07 13.84 -12.52
N SER A 311 -16.79 14.48 -13.44
CA SER A 311 -16.20 15.33 -14.47
C SER A 311 -15.85 16.70 -13.89
N GLY A 312 -14.77 17.33 -14.36
CA GLY A 312 -14.43 18.67 -13.88
C GLY A 312 -13.02 19.13 -14.26
N LYS A 313 -12.63 20.28 -13.72
CA LYS A 313 -11.28 20.81 -13.89
C LYS A 313 -10.37 20.29 -12.79
N VAL A 314 -9.24 19.71 -13.14
CA VAL A 314 -8.22 19.25 -12.20
C VAL A 314 -7.49 20.44 -11.61
N LEU A 315 -7.61 20.66 -10.31
CA LEU A 315 -6.91 21.74 -9.59
C LEU A 315 -5.53 21.29 -9.11
N GLU A 316 -5.40 20.02 -8.69
CA GLU A 316 -4.13 19.44 -8.26
C GLU A 316 -4.01 17.99 -8.73
N SER A 317 -2.80 17.60 -9.12
CA SER A 317 -2.39 16.21 -9.37
C SER A 317 -0.91 16.09 -9.06
N LYS A 318 -0.57 15.55 -7.87
CA LYS A 318 0.81 15.44 -7.39
C LYS A 318 1.01 14.19 -6.54
N VAL A 319 2.28 13.85 -6.26
CA VAL A 319 2.66 12.87 -5.25
C VAL A 319 3.24 13.61 -4.04
N VAL A 320 2.79 13.25 -2.86
CA VAL A 320 3.39 13.66 -1.59
C VAL A 320 4.22 12.49 -1.08
N TYR A 321 5.54 12.64 -1.17
CA TYR A 321 6.47 11.63 -0.66
C TYR A 321 6.60 11.77 0.85
N ASP A 322 6.24 10.72 1.56
CA ASP A 322 6.27 10.67 3.01
C ASP A 322 6.83 9.32 3.50
N LYS A 323 6.53 8.93 4.72
CA LYS A 323 7.02 7.68 5.30
C LYS A 323 6.47 6.45 4.58
N VAL A 324 7.15 5.35 4.82
CA VAL A 324 6.72 3.98 4.52
C VAL A 324 6.97 3.21 5.81
N PHE A 325 5.92 2.77 6.49
CA PHE A 325 6.01 2.05 7.74
C PHE A 325 4.84 1.09 7.91
N LEU A 326 4.99 0.15 8.81
CA LEU A 326 3.95 -0.78 9.23
C LEU A 326 4.19 -1.17 10.69
N ASP A 327 3.20 -1.02 11.53
CA ASP A 327 3.19 -1.60 12.87
C ASP A 327 2.73 -3.04 12.77
N VAL A 328 3.40 -3.98 13.44
CA VAL A 328 3.11 -5.40 13.29
C VAL A 328 3.08 -6.09 14.65
N GLU A 329 1.98 -6.78 14.90
CA GLU A 329 1.79 -7.61 16.08
C GLU A 329 1.34 -9.03 15.70
N PHE A 330 1.13 -9.91 16.67
CA PHE A 330 0.53 -11.22 16.46
C PHE A 330 -0.91 -11.23 16.97
N ASN A 331 -1.79 -11.91 16.22
CA ASN A 331 -3.13 -12.23 16.69
C ASN A 331 -3.12 -13.44 17.65
N GLY A 332 -4.29 -13.77 18.22
CA GLY A 332 -4.44 -14.90 19.14
C GLY A 332 -4.20 -16.29 18.53
N ASP A 333 -4.15 -16.39 17.21
CA ASP A 333 -3.95 -17.63 16.46
C ASP A 333 -2.49 -17.83 16.02
N GLY A 334 -1.60 -16.91 16.41
CA GLY A 334 -0.18 -16.95 16.05
C GLY A 334 0.09 -16.58 14.59
N GLU A 335 -0.68 -15.65 14.04
CA GLU A 335 -0.50 -15.08 12.73
C GLU A 335 -0.09 -13.62 12.85
N PHE A 336 0.53 -13.07 11.79
CA PHE A 336 0.79 -11.64 11.74
C PHE A 336 -0.50 -10.84 11.64
N HIS A 337 -0.51 -9.73 12.37
CA HIS A 337 -1.54 -8.72 12.30
C HIS A 337 -0.91 -7.33 12.19
N ALA A 338 -1.20 -6.64 11.11
CA ALA A 338 -0.87 -5.23 10.96
C ALA A 338 -2.17 -4.44 11.12
N PRO A 339 -2.31 -3.63 12.20
CA PRO A 339 -3.48 -2.81 12.40
C PRO A 339 -3.70 -1.86 11.22
N ASP A 340 -4.91 -1.88 10.67
CA ASP A 340 -5.31 -1.08 9.50
C ASP A 340 -6.65 -0.37 9.72
N ASN A 341 -6.96 0.00 10.99
CA ASN A 341 -8.21 0.68 11.27
C ASN A 341 -8.20 2.08 10.66
N ALA A 342 -9.33 2.45 10.08
CA ALA A 342 -9.50 3.77 9.47
C ALA A 342 -9.31 4.95 10.45
N SER A 343 -9.33 4.67 11.77
CA SER A 343 -9.09 5.65 12.83
C SER A 343 -7.61 5.84 13.19
N ASP A 344 -6.70 5.01 12.68
CA ASP A 344 -5.29 5.01 13.10
C ASP A 344 -4.48 6.16 12.50
N GLY A 345 -4.95 6.78 11.43
CA GLY A 345 -4.39 8.01 10.85
C GLY A 345 -3.07 7.83 10.11
N TYR A 346 -2.72 6.61 9.73
CA TYR A 346 -1.49 6.33 8.96
C TYR A 346 -1.50 7.00 7.59
N GLU A 347 -2.66 7.20 6.98
CA GLU A 347 -2.85 7.84 5.68
C GLU A 347 -2.32 9.28 5.63
N PHE A 348 -2.25 9.97 6.78
CA PHE A 348 -1.69 11.32 6.87
C PHE A 348 -0.17 11.37 6.86
N GLN A 349 0.49 10.23 7.02
CA GLN A 349 1.94 10.13 7.18
C GLN A 349 2.60 9.27 6.10
N GLN A 350 1.82 8.53 5.30
CA GLN A 350 2.35 7.67 4.24
C GLN A 350 2.44 8.41 2.90
N THR A 351 3.29 7.88 2.02
CA THR A 351 3.39 8.35 0.63
C THR A 351 2.04 8.22 -0.05
N ARG A 352 1.57 9.28 -0.70
CA ARG A 352 0.22 9.36 -1.27
C ARG A 352 0.14 10.24 -2.50
N GLY A 353 -0.84 9.95 -3.35
CA GLY A 353 -1.26 10.85 -4.40
C GLY A 353 -2.23 11.90 -3.85
N VAL A 354 -2.27 13.06 -4.49
CA VAL A 354 -3.27 14.09 -4.25
C VAL A 354 -3.86 14.49 -5.59
N PHE A 355 -5.12 14.17 -5.80
CA PHE A 355 -5.88 14.57 -6.98
C PHE A 355 -7.11 15.37 -6.54
N VAL A 356 -7.22 16.60 -6.98
CA VAL A 356 -8.36 17.47 -6.63
C VAL A 356 -9.04 17.92 -7.90
N VAL A 357 -10.34 17.64 -8.00
CA VAL A 357 -11.19 18.01 -9.13
C VAL A 357 -12.29 18.96 -8.70
N ASP A 358 -12.49 20.02 -9.47
CA ASP A 358 -13.62 20.95 -9.34
C ASP A 358 -14.72 20.51 -10.30
N ALA A 359 -15.76 19.93 -9.73
CA ALA A 359 -16.94 19.48 -10.46
C ALA A 359 -17.95 20.60 -10.78
N GLY A 360 -17.69 21.81 -10.25
CA GLY A 360 -18.63 22.93 -10.32
C GLY A 360 -19.85 22.75 -9.44
N ASP A 361 -20.72 23.76 -9.43
CA ASP A 361 -21.98 23.71 -8.67
C ASP A 361 -22.91 22.61 -9.19
N PRO A 362 -23.65 21.90 -8.30
CA PRO A 362 -23.71 22.05 -6.85
C PRO A 362 -22.70 21.14 -6.08
N VAL A 363 -21.86 20.37 -6.74
CA VAL A 363 -21.00 19.34 -6.14
C VAL A 363 -19.76 19.95 -5.50
N GLY A 364 -19.12 20.91 -6.18
CA GLY A 364 -17.90 21.58 -5.70
C GLY A 364 -16.66 20.73 -5.86
N LEU A 365 -15.71 20.86 -4.90
CA LEU A 365 -14.43 20.16 -4.93
C LEU A 365 -14.52 18.77 -4.31
N ILE A 366 -13.89 17.82 -4.98
CA ILE A 366 -13.61 16.47 -4.45
C ILE A 366 -12.11 16.23 -4.52
N ALA A 367 -11.52 15.80 -3.40
CA ALA A 367 -10.16 15.28 -3.41
C ALA A 367 -10.18 13.75 -3.36
N VAL A 368 -9.36 13.12 -4.19
CA VAL A 368 -9.10 11.68 -4.19
C VAL A 368 -7.64 11.48 -3.82
N ILE A 369 -7.40 10.73 -2.75
CA ILE A 369 -6.08 10.56 -2.17
C ILE A 369 -5.77 9.05 -2.15
N PRO A 370 -5.15 8.52 -3.22
CA PRO A 370 -4.61 7.17 -3.18
C PRO A 370 -3.39 7.14 -2.25
N VAL A 371 -3.44 6.28 -1.23
CA VAL A 371 -2.40 6.13 -0.20
C VAL A 371 -1.66 4.82 -0.42
N GLY A 372 -0.34 4.91 -0.50
CA GLY A 372 0.53 3.74 -0.56
C GLY A 372 0.87 3.26 0.84
N MET A 373 0.49 2.02 1.18
CA MET A 373 0.82 1.39 2.45
C MET A 373 2.05 0.49 2.33
N ALA A 374 2.74 0.27 3.44
CA ALA A 374 3.89 -0.65 3.55
C ALA A 374 4.94 -0.38 2.45
N GLN A 375 5.43 -1.42 1.75
CA GLN A 375 6.41 -1.28 0.68
C GLN A 375 5.83 -0.78 -0.65
N VAL A 376 4.75 -0.01 -0.67
CA VAL A 376 4.28 0.61 -1.91
C VAL A 376 5.38 1.50 -2.47
N SER A 377 6.05 1.03 -3.51
CA SER A 377 7.15 1.74 -4.15
C SER A 377 6.69 2.97 -4.93
N GLY A 378 5.39 3.12 -5.16
CA GLY A 378 4.90 4.28 -5.87
C GLY A 378 3.38 4.35 -5.97
N VAL A 379 2.92 5.57 -5.80
CA VAL A 379 1.64 6.05 -6.31
C VAL A 379 1.97 6.85 -7.56
N ASP A 380 1.67 6.29 -8.72
CA ASP A 380 1.92 6.96 -10.02
C ASP A 380 0.75 7.88 -10.34
N MET A 381 0.96 9.18 -10.20
CA MET A 381 -0.03 10.21 -10.55
C MET A 381 0.23 10.78 -11.93
N TYR A 382 -0.82 10.98 -12.72
CA TYR A 382 -0.71 11.69 -13.99
C TYR A 382 -0.70 13.19 -13.75
N THR A 383 0.47 13.71 -13.34
CA THR A 383 0.65 15.12 -12.94
C THR A 383 0.37 16.12 -14.06
N SER A 384 0.44 15.69 -15.32
CA SER A 384 0.08 16.49 -16.50
C SER A 384 -1.41 16.84 -16.58
N LEU A 385 -2.26 16.16 -15.80
CA LEU A 385 -3.70 16.47 -15.74
C LEU A 385 -4.00 17.77 -14.98
N LYS A 386 -3.07 18.28 -14.17
CA LYS A 386 -3.27 19.56 -13.46
C LYS A 386 -3.61 20.67 -14.44
N GLY A 387 -4.73 21.34 -14.21
CA GLY A 387 -5.28 22.39 -15.05
C GLY A 387 -6.14 21.90 -16.25
N GLN A 388 -6.18 20.61 -16.51
CA GLN A 388 -6.96 20.00 -17.59
C GLN A 388 -8.43 19.76 -17.17
N GLN A 389 -9.30 19.59 -18.19
CA GLN A 389 -10.64 19.05 -18.00
C GLN A 389 -10.60 17.54 -18.12
N VAL A 390 -11.27 16.85 -17.20
CA VAL A 390 -11.43 15.40 -17.21
C VAL A 390 -12.90 15.02 -17.24
N ALA A 391 -13.20 13.87 -17.82
CA ALA A 391 -14.52 13.26 -17.76
C ALA A 391 -14.58 12.29 -16.56
N LYS A 392 -15.76 12.06 -16.01
CA LYS A 392 -15.99 11.03 -14.99
C LYS A 392 -15.53 9.66 -15.53
N GLY A 393 -14.72 8.97 -14.73
CA GLY A 393 -14.12 7.70 -15.13
C GLY A 393 -12.80 7.79 -15.87
N ASP A 394 -12.30 8.98 -16.26
CA ASP A 394 -10.96 9.13 -16.81
C ASP A 394 -9.91 8.64 -15.78
N GLU A 395 -8.95 7.83 -16.20
CA GLU A 395 -7.85 7.37 -15.36
C GLU A 395 -6.92 8.53 -15.00
N PHE A 396 -6.55 8.68 -13.74
CA PHE A 396 -5.62 9.72 -13.29
C PHE A 396 -4.36 9.19 -12.61
N GLY A 397 -4.23 7.87 -12.48
CA GLY A 397 -3.05 7.23 -11.94
C GLY A 397 -3.25 5.77 -11.59
N LYS A 398 -2.24 5.20 -10.94
CA LYS A 398 -2.20 3.78 -10.55
C LYS A 398 -1.27 3.55 -9.39
N PHE A 399 -1.49 2.45 -8.67
CA PHE A 399 -0.54 1.93 -7.70
C PHE A 399 0.47 1.00 -8.36
N ARG A 400 1.71 1.09 -7.95
CA ARG A 400 2.68 -0.01 -8.02
C ARG A 400 2.47 -0.93 -6.83
N PHE A 401 3.06 -2.12 -6.87
CA PHE A 401 2.83 -3.15 -5.86
C PHE A 401 2.98 -2.66 -4.42
N GLY A 402 2.01 -3.05 -3.59
CA GLY A 402 1.92 -2.80 -2.15
C GLY A 402 0.47 -2.77 -1.66
N GLY A 403 0.25 -2.55 -0.38
CA GLY A 403 -1.06 -2.26 0.19
C GLY A 403 -1.55 -0.89 -0.24
N SER A 404 -2.85 -0.69 -0.36
CA SER A 404 -3.37 0.56 -0.91
C SER A 404 -4.74 0.94 -0.36
N ASP A 405 -4.86 2.22 -0.05
CA ASP A 405 -6.12 2.83 0.33
C ASP A 405 -6.50 3.94 -0.64
N ASN A 406 -7.76 4.31 -0.61
CA ASN A 406 -8.26 5.44 -1.35
C ASN A 406 -9.13 6.30 -0.43
N ILE A 407 -8.73 7.54 -0.24
CA ILE A 407 -9.47 8.49 0.58
C ILE A 407 -10.23 9.44 -0.34
N LEU A 408 -11.53 9.60 -0.09
CA LEU A 408 -12.32 10.66 -0.70
C LEU A 408 -12.55 11.76 0.32
N VAL A 409 -12.25 13.00 -0.05
CA VAL A 409 -12.53 14.18 0.77
C VAL A 409 -13.52 15.07 0.02
N PHE A 410 -14.64 15.35 0.65
CA PHE A 410 -15.71 16.17 0.12
C PHE A 410 -15.76 17.51 0.85
N GLN A 411 -16.06 18.58 0.12
CA GLN A 411 -16.41 19.86 0.72
C GLN A 411 -17.64 19.70 1.64
N LYS A 412 -17.80 20.67 2.54
CA LYS A 412 -19.00 20.73 3.40
C LYS A 412 -20.26 20.69 2.55
N ASN A 413 -21.06 19.65 2.77
CA ASN A 413 -22.25 19.43 1.99
C ASN A 413 -23.33 18.67 2.80
N PRO A 414 -24.40 19.34 3.25
CA PRO A 414 -25.44 18.70 4.06
C PRO A 414 -26.27 17.69 3.26
N ASN A 415 -26.21 17.72 1.94
CA ASN A 415 -27.00 16.86 1.07
C ASN A 415 -26.21 15.70 0.47
N LEU A 416 -24.95 15.51 0.90
CA LEU A 416 -24.12 14.38 0.49
C LEU A 416 -24.67 13.10 1.14
N PHE A 417 -25.02 12.12 0.31
CA PHE A 417 -25.38 10.78 0.75
C PHE A 417 -24.29 9.79 0.33
N LEU A 418 -23.83 8.95 1.27
CA LEU A 418 -22.82 7.93 1.04
C LEU A 418 -23.45 6.53 1.19
N TRP A 419 -23.14 5.65 0.23
CA TRP A 419 -23.41 4.24 0.39
C TRP A 419 -22.36 3.63 1.34
N LYS A 420 -22.80 3.08 2.47
CA LYS A 420 -21.94 2.56 3.55
C LYS A 420 -22.12 1.09 3.79
N LYS A 421 -23.32 0.58 3.55
CA LYS A 421 -23.71 -0.80 3.87
C LYS A 421 -24.55 -1.40 2.76
N ASP A 422 -24.26 -2.64 2.46
CA ASP A 422 -25.07 -3.49 1.61
C ASP A 422 -25.83 -4.49 2.51
N PRO A 423 -27.11 -4.82 2.24
CA PRO A 423 -27.85 -5.83 3.00
C PRO A 423 -27.21 -7.22 2.96
N VAL A 424 -26.45 -7.52 1.91
CA VAL A 424 -25.81 -8.82 1.66
C VAL A 424 -24.33 -8.78 2.01
N HIS A 425 -23.63 -7.68 1.70
CA HIS A 425 -22.20 -7.49 1.92
C HIS A 425 -21.99 -6.29 2.86
N ASN A 426 -21.52 -6.55 4.04
CA ASN A 426 -21.22 -5.51 5.03
C ASN A 426 -19.79 -5.75 5.58
N PRO A 427 -18.77 -4.92 5.22
CA PRO A 427 -18.86 -3.67 4.46
C PRO A 427 -19.09 -3.86 2.94
N ILE A 428 -19.55 -2.80 2.26
CA ILE A 428 -19.78 -2.80 0.82
C ILE A 428 -18.45 -2.70 0.06
N HIS A 429 -18.28 -3.58 -0.93
CA HIS A 429 -17.20 -3.52 -1.91
C HIS A 429 -17.73 -2.89 -3.21
N PHE A 430 -17.09 -1.82 -3.67
CA PHE A 430 -17.40 -1.13 -4.91
C PHE A 430 -16.47 -1.58 -6.01
N GLN A 431 -17.00 -1.74 -7.21
CA GLN A 431 -16.20 -1.73 -8.42
C GLN A 431 -16.05 -0.28 -8.91
N PHE A 432 -14.91 0.06 -9.50
CA PHE A 432 -14.72 1.39 -10.06
C PHE A 432 -15.84 1.72 -11.05
N GLY A 433 -16.31 2.97 -11.03
CA GLY A 433 -17.43 3.41 -11.87
C GLY A 433 -18.82 3.16 -11.27
N GLN A 434 -18.96 2.33 -10.23
CA GLN A 434 -20.23 2.19 -9.49
C GLN A 434 -20.49 3.40 -8.60
N VAL A 435 -21.78 3.67 -8.33
CA VAL A 435 -22.19 4.77 -7.44
C VAL A 435 -21.72 4.49 -6.02
N CYS A 436 -20.86 5.34 -5.47
CA CYS A 436 -20.47 5.29 -4.06
C CYS A 436 -21.08 6.42 -3.22
N ALA A 437 -21.45 7.52 -3.88
CA ALA A 437 -22.12 8.65 -3.23
C ALA A 437 -23.01 9.40 -4.22
N TYR A 438 -23.90 10.19 -3.72
CA TYR A 438 -24.65 11.12 -4.54
C TYR A 438 -25.06 12.37 -3.74
N TRP A 439 -25.26 13.44 -4.49
CA TRP A 439 -25.77 14.69 -4.02
C TRP A 439 -27.28 14.75 -4.19
N ASN A 440 -28.03 14.74 -3.10
CA ASN A 440 -29.46 15.09 -3.14
C ASN A 440 -29.58 16.60 -3.08
N GLY A 441 -29.73 17.25 -4.26
CA GLY A 441 -30.08 18.66 -4.30
C GLY A 441 -31.35 18.89 -3.47
N SER A 442 -31.37 19.92 -2.64
CA SER A 442 -32.61 20.42 -2.07
C SER A 442 -33.53 20.78 -3.24
N GLU A 443 -34.73 20.18 -3.28
CA GLU A 443 -35.84 20.73 -4.06
C GLU A 443 -36.07 22.21 -3.72
#